data_f89bf0a6e2e7b0d51a1aefded7d2db96
#
_entry.id   f89bf0a6e2e7b0d51a1aefded7d2db96
#
_cell.length_a   1.000
_cell.length_b   1.000
_cell.length_c   1.000
_cell.angle_alpha   90.00
_cell.angle_beta   90.00
_cell.angle_gamma   90.00
#
_symmetry.space_group_name_H-M   'P 1'
#
loop_
_entity.id
_entity.type
_entity.pdbx_description
1 polymer ?
#
loop_
_entity_poly.entity_id
_entity_poly.type
_entity_poly.pdbx_seq_one_letter_code
_entity_poly.pdbx_strand_id
1 'polypeptide(L)'
;MYDDHLVSWFSTVMALANKLQIDLSVVKNWRQKKFEIHVKNCLRQNFLEYWQHKKSSGLVSGKLTTFYKIKEYFRREPYLSVLNSDQRNLITKFRISAHQLRIKTGRYERKKNQAGKISILEREERVCLYCNLSKIEDESHFLLEFPLYNHERSIYF
;
A
#
# COMPACT_ATOMS: atom_id res chain seq x y z
N MET A 1 1.47 -28.42 -35.65
CA MET A 1 0.91 -28.11 -34.33
C MET A 1 2.01 -27.53 -33.40
N TYR A 2 2.64 -26.40 -33.86
CA TYR A 2 3.84 -25.81 -33.17
C TYR A 2 3.73 -24.31 -32.95
N ASP A 3 2.59 -23.64 -33.22
CA ASP A 3 2.61 -22.18 -33.33
C ASP A 3 1.84 -21.39 -32.26
N ASP A 4 0.89 -21.98 -31.54
CA ASP A 4 0.05 -21.17 -30.64
C ASP A 4 0.78 -20.63 -29.41
N HIS A 5 1.75 -21.36 -28.88
CA HIS A 5 2.52 -20.89 -27.72
C HIS A 5 3.55 -19.81 -28.06
N LEU A 6 4.17 -19.88 -29.23
CA LEU A 6 5.14 -18.88 -29.69
C LEU A 6 4.45 -17.56 -30.05
N VAL A 7 3.29 -17.62 -30.70
CA VAL A 7 2.47 -16.44 -31.00
C VAL A 7 2.00 -15.76 -29.72
N SER A 8 1.56 -16.53 -28.74
CA SER A 8 1.14 -16.01 -27.43
C SER A 8 2.31 -15.35 -26.66
N TRP A 9 3.49 -15.95 -26.66
CA TRP A 9 4.66 -15.39 -26.00
C TRP A 9 5.12 -14.08 -26.68
N PHE A 10 5.21 -14.08 -28.02
CA PHE A 10 5.64 -12.91 -28.77
C PHE A 10 4.66 -11.74 -28.61
N SER A 11 3.36 -11.98 -28.70
CA SER A 11 2.35 -10.94 -28.48
C SER A 11 2.41 -10.38 -27.05
N THR A 12 2.66 -11.23 -26.06
CA THR A 12 2.83 -10.80 -24.66
C THR A 12 4.08 -9.92 -24.49
N VAL A 13 5.21 -10.31 -25.10
CA VAL A 13 6.44 -9.51 -25.09
C VAL A 13 6.25 -8.17 -25.79
N MET A 14 5.59 -8.14 -26.93
CA MET A 14 5.29 -6.91 -27.66
C MET A 14 4.37 -6.00 -26.86
N ALA A 15 3.31 -6.54 -26.27
CA ALA A 15 2.40 -5.77 -25.40
C ALA A 15 3.14 -5.17 -24.19
N LEU A 16 4.04 -5.95 -23.58
CA LEU A 16 4.86 -5.48 -22.46
C LEU A 16 5.85 -4.40 -22.90
N ALA A 17 6.53 -4.58 -24.05
CA ALA A 17 7.45 -3.61 -24.59
C ALA A 17 6.74 -2.28 -24.89
N ASN A 18 5.58 -2.33 -25.52
CA ASN A 18 4.75 -1.15 -25.79
C ASN A 18 4.33 -0.45 -24.48
N LYS A 19 3.87 -1.22 -23.49
CA LYS A 19 3.50 -0.68 -22.17
C LYS A 19 4.67 -0.01 -21.45
N LEU A 20 5.88 -0.52 -21.60
CA LEU A 20 7.10 0.01 -21.00
C LEU A 20 7.79 1.05 -21.90
N GLN A 21 7.21 1.37 -23.06
CA GLN A 21 7.79 2.29 -24.05
C GLN A 21 9.20 1.87 -24.49
N ILE A 22 9.45 0.56 -24.60
CA ILE A 22 10.73 0.01 -25.04
C ILE A 22 10.68 -0.14 -26.55
N ASP A 23 11.52 0.61 -27.24
CA ASP A 23 11.72 0.43 -28.69
C ASP A 23 12.57 -0.81 -28.96
N LEU A 24 11.93 -1.88 -29.42
CA LEU A 24 12.58 -3.15 -29.72
C LEU A 24 13.58 -3.06 -30.86
N SER A 25 13.43 -2.09 -31.78
CA SER A 25 14.37 -1.86 -32.87
C SER A 25 15.74 -1.39 -32.34
N VAL A 26 15.72 -0.55 -31.32
CA VAL A 26 16.93 -0.04 -30.66
C VAL A 26 17.64 -1.12 -29.86
N VAL A 27 16.88 -2.02 -29.22
CA VAL A 27 17.44 -3.03 -28.31
C VAL A 27 17.84 -4.33 -29.01
N LYS A 28 17.47 -4.52 -30.27
CA LYS A 28 17.71 -5.76 -31.04
C LYS A 28 19.15 -6.27 -31.00
N ASN A 29 20.12 -5.34 -30.97
CA ASN A 29 21.55 -5.66 -30.99
C ASN A 29 22.20 -5.58 -29.59
N TRP A 30 21.41 -5.45 -28.57
CA TRP A 30 21.98 -5.35 -27.22
C TRP A 30 22.34 -6.73 -26.67
N ARG A 31 23.44 -6.79 -25.90
CA ARG A 31 23.74 -7.96 -25.10
C ARG A 31 22.66 -8.17 -24.06
N GLN A 32 22.33 -9.42 -23.75
CA GLN A 32 21.30 -9.82 -22.80
C GLN A 32 21.34 -9.00 -21.51
N LYS A 33 22.52 -8.88 -20.88
CA LYS A 33 22.69 -8.13 -19.64
C LYS A 33 22.29 -6.65 -19.75
N LYS A 34 22.61 -6.01 -20.87
CA LYS A 34 22.22 -4.61 -21.13
C LYS A 34 20.70 -4.48 -21.27
N PHE A 35 20.08 -5.42 -21.99
CA PHE A 35 18.63 -5.47 -22.14
C PHE A 35 17.93 -5.66 -20.79
N GLU A 36 18.38 -6.62 -19.97
CA GLU A 36 17.81 -6.85 -18.64
C GLU A 36 17.87 -5.61 -17.73
N ILE A 37 19.01 -4.91 -17.74
CA ILE A 37 19.16 -3.66 -16.96
C ILE A 37 18.17 -2.60 -17.46
N HIS A 38 18.05 -2.45 -18.78
CA HIS A 38 17.12 -1.48 -19.35
C HIS A 38 15.67 -1.78 -18.98
N VAL A 39 15.22 -3.03 -19.13
CA VAL A 39 13.86 -3.47 -18.75
C VAL A 39 13.61 -3.21 -17.26
N LYS A 40 14.57 -3.55 -16.39
CA LYS A 40 14.45 -3.27 -14.94
C LYS A 40 14.31 -1.78 -14.64
N ASN A 41 15.05 -0.94 -15.36
CA ASN A 41 14.96 0.51 -15.20
C ASN A 41 13.60 1.06 -15.68
N CYS A 42 13.12 0.60 -16.83
CA CYS A 42 11.79 0.97 -17.33
C CYS A 42 10.68 0.55 -16.37
N LEU A 43 10.72 -0.69 -15.86
CA LEU A 43 9.76 -1.18 -14.87
C LEU A 43 9.78 -0.33 -13.60
N ARG A 44 10.99 0.00 -13.12
CA ARG A 44 11.16 0.84 -11.93
C ARG A 44 10.59 2.24 -12.16
N GLN A 45 10.88 2.86 -13.31
CA GLN A 45 10.41 4.18 -13.66
C GLN A 45 8.88 4.22 -13.77
N ASN A 46 8.29 3.31 -14.52
CA ASN A 46 6.83 3.18 -14.62
C ASN A 46 6.15 3.00 -13.27
N PHE A 47 6.78 2.20 -12.37
CA PHE A 47 6.26 2.01 -11.03
C PHE A 47 6.38 3.29 -10.19
N LEU A 48 7.47 4.04 -10.30
CA LEU A 48 7.65 5.31 -9.60
C LEU A 48 6.61 6.35 -10.03
N GLU A 49 6.36 6.46 -11.33
CA GLU A 49 5.34 7.37 -11.89
C GLU A 49 3.93 6.98 -11.42
N TYR A 50 3.59 5.69 -11.48
CA TYR A 50 2.35 5.18 -10.92
C TYR A 50 2.20 5.49 -9.43
N TRP A 51 3.29 5.30 -8.66
CA TRP A 51 3.33 5.58 -7.23
C TRP A 51 3.09 7.06 -6.94
N GLN A 52 3.79 7.94 -7.63
CA GLN A 52 3.65 9.39 -7.46
C GLN A 52 2.25 9.87 -7.84
N HIS A 53 1.73 9.39 -8.97
CA HIS A 53 0.37 9.69 -9.40
C HIS A 53 -0.67 9.25 -8.36
N LYS A 54 -0.54 8.06 -7.80
CA LYS A 54 -1.44 7.58 -6.74
C LYS A 54 -1.33 8.42 -5.46
N LYS A 55 -0.11 8.84 -5.09
CA LYS A 55 0.12 9.68 -3.91
C LYS A 55 -0.48 11.08 -4.08
N SER A 56 -0.33 11.69 -5.26
CA SER A 56 -0.80 13.05 -5.55
C SER A 56 -2.30 13.16 -5.81
N SER A 57 -2.92 12.13 -6.39
CA SER A 57 -4.33 12.14 -6.77
C SER A 57 -5.31 12.14 -5.60
N GLY A 58 -4.84 11.90 -4.37
CA GLY A 58 -5.72 11.76 -3.20
C GLY A 58 -6.70 10.57 -3.27
N LEU A 59 -6.73 9.87 -4.41
CA LEU A 59 -7.63 8.75 -4.70
C LEU A 59 -7.21 7.43 -4.03
N VAL A 60 -6.31 7.50 -3.05
CA VAL A 60 -5.89 6.31 -2.33
C VAL A 60 -6.98 5.91 -1.36
N SER A 61 -7.84 5.02 -1.81
CA SER A 61 -8.85 4.40 -0.96
C SER A 61 -8.39 3.00 -0.52
N GLY A 62 -8.87 2.56 0.63
CA GLY A 62 -8.69 1.19 1.09
C GLY A 62 -7.47 0.94 1.97
N LYS A 63 -6.97 -0.30 1.92
CA LYS A 63 -5.96 -0.82 2.86
C LYS A 63 -4.58 -0.13 2.76
N LEU A 64 -4.26 0.49 1.63
CA LEU A 64 -2.96 1.11 1.41
C LEU A 64 -2.90 2.60 1.74
N THR A 65 -3.99 3.19 2.23
CA THR A 65 -4.06 4.62 2.55
C THR A 65 -2.96 5.03 3.54
N THR A 66 -2.83 4.28 4.63
CA THR A 66 -1.79 4.51 5.65
C THR A 66 -0.40 4.28 5.08
N PHE A 67 -0.22 3.23 4.27
CA PHE A 67 1.05 2.94 3.64
C PHE A 67 1.52 4.09 2.75
N TYR A 68 0.67 4.66 1.91
CA TYR A 68 1.01 5.81 1.05
C TYR A 68 1.31 7.09 1.84
N LYS A 69 0.68 7.28 3.00
CA LYS A 69 0.98 8.42 3.88
C LYS A 69 2.37 8.33 4.51
N ILE A 70 2.76 7.12 4.93
CA ILE A 70 4.01 6.88 5.65
C ILE A 70 5.18 6.72 4.69
N LYS A 71 4.98 6.04 3.55
CA LYS A 71 6.04 5.76 2.59
C LYS A 71 6.30 6.95 1.68
N GLU A 72 7.44 7.57 1.88
CA GLU A 72 7.84 8.75 1.12
C GLU A 72 8.48 8.36 -0.22
N TYR A 73 9.37 7.37 -0.19
CA TYR A 73 10.14 6.94 -1.35
C TYR A 73 9.95 5.47 -1.67
N PHE A 74 10.00 5.13 -2.95
CA PHE A 74 10.03 3.73 -3.40
C PHE A 74 11.41 3.14 -3.19
N ARG A 75 11.64 2.54 -2.01
CA ARG A 75 12.86 1.82 -1.66
C ARG A 75 12.55 0.71 -0.68
N ARG A 76 13.50 -0.22 -0.52
CA ARG A 76 13.41 -1.25 0.53
C ARG A 76 13.40 -0.54 1.89
N GLU A 77 12.49 -0.97 2.74
CA GLU A 77 12.35 -0.41 4.08
C GLU A 77 13.46 -0.90 5.00
N PRO A 78 14.13 -0.02 5.74
CA PRO A 78 15.22 -0.40 6.65
C PRO A 78 14.80 -1.45 7.68
N TYR A 79 13.59 -1.37 8.22
CA TYR A 79 13.10 -2.30 9.23
C TYR A 79 13.07 -3.75 8.75
N LEU A 80 12.97 -4.00 7.42
CA LEU A 80 13.01 -5.34 6.85
C LEU A 80 14.38 -6.02 7.02
N SER A 81 15.44 -5.26 7.31
CA SER A 81 16.78 -5.78 7.53
C SER A 81 17.15 -5.86 9.01
N VAL A 82 16.55 -5.02 9.84
CA VAL A 82 16.92 -4.85 11.26
C VAL A 82 16.03 -5.68 12.19
N LEU A 83 14.74 -5.76 11.90
CA LEU A 83 13.77 -6.41 12.78
C LEU A 83 13.70 -7.92 12.55
N ASN A 84 13.31 -8.67 13.58
CA ASN A 84 12.98 -10.08 13.47
C ASN A 84 11.66 -10.31 12.70
N SER A 85 11.34 -11.56 12.41
CA SER A 85 10.16 -11.94 11.59
C SER A 85 8.86 -11.40 12.17
N ASP A 86 8.64 -11.54 13.48
CA ASP A 86 7.38 -11.18 14.13
C ASP A 86 7.19 -9.67 14.16
N GLN A 87 8.25 -8.93 14.48
CA GLN A 87 8.25 -7.48 14.43
C GLN A 87 8.01 -6.96 13.01
N ARG A 88 8.64 -7.56 12.00
CA ARG A 88 8.39 -7.21 10.58
C ARG A 88 6.94 -7.43 10.19
N ASN A 89 6.38 -8.58 10.58
CA ASN A 89 4.99 -8.91 10.31
C ASN A 89 4.03 -7.92 10.98
N LEU A 90 4.30 -7.55 12.23
CA LEU A 90 3.49 -6.58 12.97
C LEU A 90 3.50 -5.21 12.27
N ILE A 91 4.67 -4.68 11.97
CA ILE A 91 4.80 -3.38 11.29
C ILE A 91 4.17 -3.43 9.89
N THR A 92 4.39 -4.51 9.15
CA THR A 92 3.79 -4.66 7.82
C THR A 92 2.26 -4.67 7.90
N LYS A 93 1.68 -5.46 8.79
CA LYS A 93 0.21 -5.50 9.03
C LYS A 93 -0.32 -4.12 9.38
N PHE A 94 0.39 -3.40 10.24
CA PHE A 94 0.00 -2.06 10.63
C PHE A 94 0.02 -1.09 9.43
N ARG A 95 1.09 -1.07 8.66
CA ARG A 95 1.27 -0.19 7.49
C ARG A 95 0.26 -0.44 6.37
N ILE A 96 -0.11 -1.68 6.11
CA ILE A 96 -1.14 -2.04 5.13
C ILE A 96 -2.55 -2.03 5.73
N SER A 97 -2.70 -1.50 6.93
CA SER A 97 -3.97 -1.48 7.66
C SER A 97 -4.62 -2.87 7.80
N ALA A 98 -3.84 -3.91 8.01
CA ALA A 98 -4.31 -5.26 8.30
C ALA A 98 -4.30 -5.54 9.83
N HIS A 99 -4.84 -4.61 10.60
CA HIS A 99 -4.94 -4.61 12.06
C HIS A 99 -6.41 -4.60 12.50
N GLN A 100 -6.64 -4.65 13.82
CA GLN A 100 -7.97 -4.72 14.43
C GLN A 100 -8.52 -3.37 14.92
N LEU A 101 -7.87 -2.25 14.60
CA LEU A 101 -8.40 -0.93 14.96
C LEU A 101 -9.78 -0.70 14.37
N ARG A 102 -10.61 0.08 15.06
CA ARG A 102 -12.02 0.28 14.71
C ARG A 102 -12.23 0.94 13.34
N ILE A 103 -11.26 1.67 12.84
CA ILE A 103 -11.27 2.16 11.46
C ILE A 103 -11.48 0.99 10.44
N LYS A 104 -11.06 -0.22 10.78
CA LYS A 104 -11.23 -1.43 9.98
C LYS A 104 -12.41 -2.27 10.41
N THR A 105 -12.47 -2.63 11.68
CA THR A 105 -13.52 -3.52 12.21
C THR A 105 -14.88 -2.86 12.16
N GLY A 106 -14.95 -1.57 12.42
CA GLY A 106 -16.18 -0.80 12.39
C GLY A 106 -16.87 -0.75 11.00
N ARG A 107 -16.19 -1.14 9.93
CA ARG A 107 -16.84 -1.32 8.61
C ARG A 107 -17.87 -2.42 8.59
N TYR A 108 -17.80 -3.35 9.53
CA TYR A 108 -18.71 -4.49 9.64
C TYR A 108 -19.72 -4.29 10.78
N GLU A 109 -19.56 -3.24 11.58
CA GLU A 109 -20.51 -2.89 12.63
C GLU A 109 -21.76 -2.27 12.01
N ARG A 110 -22.90 -2.71 12.51
CA ARG A 110 -24.21 -2.24 12.08
C ARG A 110 -24.84 -1.39 13.18
N LYS A 111 -25.35 -0.24 12.82
CA LYS A 111 -26.18 0.58 13.70
C LYS A 111 -27.62 0.62 13.21
N LYS A 112 -28.55 0.71 14.15
CA LYS A 112 -29.97 0.92 13.88
C LYS A 112 -30.28 2.39 14.14
N ASN A 113 -30.77 3.09 13.14
CA ASN A 113 -31.20 4.49 13.31
C ASN A 113 -32.54 4.58 14.04
N GLN A 114 -32.98 5.79 14.41
CA GLN A 114 -34.21 6.03 15.09
C GLN A 114 -35.44 5.52 14.31
N ALA A 115 -35.37 5.48 12.98
CA ALA A 115 -36.42 4.95 12.11
C ALA A 115 -36.33 3.39 11.95
N GLY A 116 -35.48 2.72 12.72
CA GLY A 116 -35.31 1.26 12.66
C GLY A 116 -34.51 0.74 11.48
N LYS A 117 -33.98 1.59 10.59
CA LYS A 117 -33.19 1.22 9.44
C LYS A 117 -31.76 0.84 9.88
N ILE A 118 -31.28 -0.30 9.39
CA ILE A 118 -29.92 -0.77 9.66
C ILE A 118 -28.96 -0.15 8.63
N SER A 119 -27.90 0.49 9.08
CA SER A 119 -26.81 1.01 8.27
C SER A 119 -25.45 0.59 8.81
N ILE A 120 -24.43 0.66 7.97
CA ILE A 120 -23.03 0.43 8.37
C ILE A 120 -22.53 1.69 9.08
N LEU A 121 -21.59 1.51 10.04
CA LEU A 121 -20.96 2.62 10.72
C LEU A 121 -20.11 3.45 9.72
N GLU A 122 -20.41 4.73 9.62
CA GLU A 122 -19.59 5.64 8.81
C GLU A 122 -18.20 5.82 9.41
N ARG A 123 -17.27 6.35 8.63
CA ARG A 123 -15.87 6.48 9.06
C ARG A 123 -15.73 7.31 10.33
N GLU A 124 -16.45 8.42 10.38
CA GLU A 124 -16.44 9.43 11.45
C GLU A 124 -16.99 8.87 12.77
N GLU A 125 -17.80 7.84 12.68
CA GLU A 125 -18.43 7.18 13.83
C GLU A 125 -17.56 6.05 14.42
N ARG A 126 -16.45 5.69 13.77
CA ARG A 126 -15.53 4.65 14.24
C ARG A 126 -14.56 5.19 15.27
N VAL A 127 -15.11 5.87 16.27
CA VAL A 127 -14.34 6.48 17.35
C VAL A 127 -13.74 5.41 18.28
N CYS A 128 -12.62 5.75 18.91
CA CYS A 128 -11.97 4.88 19.88
C CYS A 128 -12.89 4.64 21.09
N LEU A 129 -13.04 3.37 21.47
CA LEU A 129 -13.83 2.95 22.62
C LEU A 129 -13.02 2.88 23.91
N TYR A 130 -11.70 3.02 23.84
CA TYR A 130 -10.79 2.82 24.95
C TYR A 130 -10.26 4.14 25.55
N CYS A 131 -10.54 5.27 24.91
CA CYS A 131 -10.15 6.57 25.43
C CYS A 131 -11.29 7.58 25.28
N ASN A 132 -11.24 8.67 26.05
CA ASN A 132 -12.29 9.70 26.10
C ASN A 132 -12.05 10.84 25.08
N LEU A 133 -11.18 10.65 24.09
CA LEU A 133 -10.82 11.72 23.14
C LEU A 133 -11.84 11.88 22.02
N SER A 134 -12.81 10.98 21.89
CA SER A 134 -13.82 10.97 20.82
C SER A 134 -13.21 11.07 19.40
N LYS A 135 -12.00 10.56 19.22
CA LYS A 135 -11.30 10.54 17.93
C LYS A 135 -11.48 9.21 17.22
N ILE A 136 -11.43 9.25 15.89
CA ILE A 136 -11.46 8.03 15.07
C ILE A 136 -10.31 7.13 15.49
N GLU A 137 -10.60 5.84 15.75
CA GLU A 137 -9.58 4.84 16.09
C GLU A 137 -8.87 4.37 14.82
N ASP A 138 -8.00 5.21 14.29
CA ASP A 138 -7.11 4.90 13.18
C ASP A 138 -5.66 4.74 13.63
N GLU A 139 -4.77 4.50 12.69
CA GLU A 139 -3.35 4.27 12.93
C GLU A 139 -2.67 5.49 13.55
N SER A 140 -3.09 6.69 13.17
CA SER A 140 -2.55 7.94 13.70
C SER A 140 -2.94 8.13 15.16
N HIS A 141 -4.25 7.98 15.46
CA HIS A 141 -4.73 8.04 16.83
C HIS A 141 -4.04 7.00 17.72
N PHE A 142 -3.95 5.75 17.27
CA PHE A 142 -3.34 4.66 18.02
C PHE A 142 -1.86 4.93 18.33
N LEU A 143 -1.07 5.36 17.36
CA LEU A 143 0.37 5.58 17.57
C LEU A 143 0.70 6.89 18.27
N LEU A 144 0.01 7.97 17.90
CA LEU A 144 0.46 9.32 18.26
C LEU A 144 -0.38 9.97 19.37
N GLU A 145 -1.60 9.52 19.59
CA GLU A 145 -2.53 10.24 20.47
C GLU A 145 -3.11 9.38 21.58
N PHE A 146 -3.11 8.04 21.44
CA PHE A 146 -3.75 7.15 22.41
C PHE A 146 -3.08 7.28 23.79
N PRO A 147 -3.84 7.67 24.86
CA PRO A 147 -3.24 8.07 26.14
C PRO A 147 -2.42 6.97 26.83
N LEU A 148 -2.78 5.70 26.62
CA LEU A 148 -2.08 4.57 27.23
C LEU A 148 -0.60 4.51 26.86
N TYR A 149 -0.22 5.01 25.66
CA TYR A 149 1.16 4.99 25.15
C TYR A 149 1.90 6.33 25.33
N ASN A 150 1.41 7.22 26.19
CA ASN A 150 2.09 8.50 26.44
C ASN A 150 3.50 8.30 26.99
N HIS A 151 3.67 7.33 27.89
CA HIS A 151 4.98 7.03 28.46
C HIS A 151 5.96 6.51 27.41
N GLU A 152 5.54 5.54 26.60
CA GLU A 152 6.37 5.00 25.53
C GLU A 152 6.73 6.09 24.51
N ARG A 153 5.78 6.94 24.15
CA ARG A 153 6.07 8.07 23.25
C ARG A 153 7.12 9.02 23.81
N SER A 154 7.07 9.36 25.09
CA SER A 154 8.05 10.25 25.69
C SER A 154 9.47 9.69 25.72
N ILE A 155 9.64 8.37 25.56
CA ILE A 155 10.95 7.71 25.49
C ILE A 155 11.51 7.76 24.05
N TYR A 156 10.65 7.68 23.03
CA TYR A 156 11.07 7.45 21.64
C TYR A 156 10.87 8.65 20.71
N PHE A 157 10.13 9.66 21.12
CA PHE A 157 9.85 10.89 20.39
C PHE A 157 10.13 12.14 21.22
#